data_157ecccb031d366c0ccc3100c2f5cef8
#
_entry.id   157ecccb031d366c0ccc3100c2f5cef8
#
_cell.length_a   1.000
_cell.length_b   1.000
_cell.length_c   1.000
_cell.angle_alpha   90.00
_cell.angle_beta   90.00
_cell.angle_gamma   90.00
#
_symmetry.space_group_name_H-M   'P 1'
#
loop_
_entity.id
_entity.type
_entity.pdbx_description
1 polymer ?
#
loop_
_entity_poly.entity_id
_entity_poly.type
_entity_poly.pdbx_seq_one_letter_code
_entity_poly.pdbx_strand_id
1 'polypeptide(L)'
;MTNVHFNRTGLTSAPLLAAALMLAALASFAVAPQAASAASKQVRVTGLVFGDNTFELYVNGRKVASDPIAFKPFNAVKVSFRASYPMTFAFKAADYADPATGLEYDNTRVGDGGLIGRFSNGLVTGSGWKAMTTSHGPTDLSTCLADPTTCKVVNTPEPSRWTTSSAAAKWPAAKLYTVAQVQPHLDGFAAMNWGKASFIWGDNLVTDNTVLLRKTITRPR
;
A
#
# COMPACT_ATOMS: atom_id res chain seq x y z
N MET A 1 -4.66 57.44 47.16
CA MET A 1 -4.58 57.88 48.53
C MET A 1 -3.75 56.86 49.31
N THR A 2 -2.67 57.38 49.83
CA THR A 2 -1.92 57.02 51.03
C THR A 2 -1.11 55.73 50.96
N ASN A 3 0.23 55.80 50.68
CA ASN A 3 1.35 56.16 51.52
C ASN A 3 1.38 55.39 52.86
N VAL A 4 2.48 54.73 53.24
CA VAL A 4 3.63 55.19 53.98
C VAL A 4 4.44 53.94 54.37
N HIS A 5 5.70 53.84 54.09
CA HIS A 5 6.94 54.20 54.72
C HIS A 5 7.54 53.23 55.78
N PHE A 6 8.84 52.92 55.46
CA PHE A 6 10.04 52.83 56.33
C PHE A 6 10.09 51.76 57.45
N ASN A 7 11.14 51.03 57.60
CA ASN A 7 12.44 51.49 58.11
C ASN A 7 13.54 50.42 58.05
N ARG A 8 14.76 50.92 58.01
CA ARG A 8 16.09 50.30 58.07
C ARG A 8 16.43 49.69 59.43
N THR A 9 17.35 48.74 59.41
CA THR A 9 18.65 48.65 60.15
C THR A 9 19.16 47.22 59.84
N GLY A 10 20.32 46.92 59.39
CA GLY A 10 21.68 47.34 59.71
C GLY A 10 22.34 46.33 60.64
N LEU A 11 23.29 45.54 60.14
CA LEU A 11 24.58 45.26 60.82
C LEU A 11 25.27 43.99 60.15
N THR A 12 26.33 44.27 59.54
CA THR A 12 27.67 43.68 59.45
C THR A 12 27.95 42.35 60.17
N SER A 13 28.54 41.40 59.45
CA SER A 13 29.81 40.76 59.86
C SER A 13 30.34 39.81 58.82
N ALA A 14 31.60 39.74 58.74
CA ALA A 14 32.61 39.36 57.79
C ALA A 14 32.71 37.82 57.38
N PRO A 15 33.67 37.49 56.57
CA PRO A 15 33.57 36.31 55.63
C PRO A 15 34.25 35.09 56.24
N LEU A 16 33.65 33.93 55.98
CA LEU A 16 34.34 32.65 56.13
C LEU A 16 34.57 32.06 54.71
N LEU A 17 35.87 32.04 54.39
CA LEU A 17 36.35 31.24 53.22
C LEU A 17 36.06 29.77 53.46
N ALA A 18 35.17 29.22 52.73
CA ALA A 18 35.05 27.79 52.58
C ALA A 18 35.55 27.43 51.16
N ALA A 19 36.75 26.85 51.11
CA ALA A 19 37.31 26.28 49.90
C ALA A 19 36.54 25.00 49.55
N ALA A 20 35.66 25.08 48.55
CA ALA A 20 35.00 23.92 47.97
C ALA A 20 35.92 23.31 46.89
N LEU A 21 36.53 22.17 47.21
CA LEU A 21 37.16 21.33 46.20
C LEU A 21 36.07 20.79 45.25
N MET A 22 36.03 21.29 44.02
CA MET A 22 35.28 20.67 42.93
C MET A 22 36.07 19.47 42.42
N LEU A 23 35.66 18.27 42.83
CA LEU A 23 36.00 17.04 42.09
C LEU A 23 35.25 17.04 40.77
N ALA A 24 35.93 17.34 39.66
CA ALA A 24 35.42 17.12 38.33
C ALA A 24 35.43 15.61 38.03
N ALA A 25 34.28 14.97 38.18
CA ALA A 25 34.10 13.61 37.71
C ALA A 25 34.00 13.64 36.18
N LEU A 26 35.09 13.26 35.49
CA LEU A 26 35.11 12.98 34.07
C LEU A 26 34.29 11.72 33.83
N ALA A 27 32.99 11.88 33.50
CA ALA A 27 32.16 10.81 33.01
C ALA A 27 32.62 10.51 31.57
N SER A 28 33.43 9.48 31.39
CA SER A 28 33.77 8.92 30.07
C SER A 28 32.52 8.27 29.50
N PHE A 29 31.82 8.97 28.63
CA PHE A 29 30.77 8.36 27.81
C PHE A 29 31.44 7.41 26.84
N ALA A 30 31.42 6.09 27.14
CA ALA A 30 31.75 5.06 26.19
C ALA A 30 30.67 5.08 25.11
N VAL A 31 30.96 5.67 23.96
CA VAL A 31 30.13 5.54 22.76
C VAL A 31 30.24 4.08 22.32
N ALA A 32 29.21 3.29 22.65
CA ALA A 32 29.11 1.93 22.13
C ALA A 32 29.10 2.00 20.59
N PRO A 33 29.91 1.17 19.90
CA PRO A 33 29.90 1.15 18.45
C PRO A 33 28.50 0.75 18.00
N GLN A 34 27.84 1.66 17.31
CA GLN A 34 26.56 1.40 16.67
C GLN A 34 26.82 0.33 15.60
N ALA A 35 26.32 -0.90 15.84
CA ALA A 35 26.47 -1.98 14.88
C ALA A 35 25.87 -1.50 13.55
N ALA A 36 26.72 -1.29 12.55
CA ALA A 36 26.29 -0.95 11.21
C ALA A 36 25.35 -2.07 10.73
N SER A 37 24.07 -1.77 10.62
CA SER A 37 23.10 -2.70 10.07
C SER A 37 23.59 -3.08 8.67
N ALA A 38 23.99 -4.34 8.49
CA ALA A 38 24.44 -4.82 7.19
C ALA A 38 23.35 -4.53 6.17
N ALA A 39 23.62 -3.67 5.20
CA ALA A 39 22.68 -3.31 4.16
C ALA A 39 22.19 -4.60 3.48
N SER A 40 20.89 -4.89 3.62
CA SER A 40 20.31 -6.11 3.07
C SER A 40 20.50 -6.14 1.56
N LYS A 41 21.05 -7.25 1.04
CA LYS A 41 21.40 -7.41 -0.38
C LYS A 41 20.16 -7.20 -1.26
N GLN A 42 20.19 -6.18 -2.10
CA GLN A 42 19.13 -5.96 -3.08
C GLN A 42 19.31 -6.90 -4.28
N VAL A 43 18.24 -7.55 -4.69
CA VAL A 43 18.18 -8.35 -5.90
C VAL A 43 17.32 -7.66 -6.96
N ARG A 44 17.66 -7.85 -8.21
CA ARG A 44 16.84 -7.39 -9.33
C ARG A 44 15.71 -8.39 -9.56
N VAL A 45 14.49 -7.88 -9.65
CA VAL A 45 13.29 -8.63 -10.00
C VAL A 45 12.68 -8.02 -11.25
N THR A 46 12.38 -8.88 -12.23
CA THR A 46 11.58 -8.51 -13.40
C THR A 46 10.24 -9.21 -13.31
N GLY A 47 9.25 -8.70 -14.00
CA GLY A 47 7.91 -9.29 -13.99
C GLY A 47 7.08 -8.86 -15.18
N LEU A 48 5.92 -9.47 -15.26
CA LEU A 48 4.87 -9.16 -16.20
C LEU A 48 3.58 -9.02 -15.38
N VAL A 49 2.85 -7.94 -15.57
CA VAL A 49 1.60 -7.64 -14.86
C VAL A 49 0.56 -7.14 -15.86
N PHE A 50 -0.66 -7.61 -15.71
CA PHE A 50 -1.82 -7.11 -16.43
C PHE A 50 -2.92 -6.82 -15.43
N GLY A 51 -3.46 -5.60 -15.47
CA GLY A 51 -4.61 -5.18 -14.69
C GLY A 51 -5.78 -4.88 -15.61
N ASP A 52 -6.94 -5.28 -15.23
CA ASP A 52 -8.19 -4.90 -15.84
C ASP A 52 -8.93 -3.98 -14.85
N ASN A 53 -8.82 -2.64 -15.01
CA ASN A 53 -8.14 -1.92 -16.10
C ASN A 53 -6.73 -1.43 -15.71
N THR A 54 -6.54 -0.91 -14.49
CA THR A 54 -5.33 -0.20 -14.07
C THR A 54 -4.68 -0.82 -12.84
N PHE A 55 -3.39 -0.54 -12.64
CA PHE A 55 -2.74 -0.92 -11.39
C PHE A 55 -1.61 0.03 -10.99
N GLU A 56 -1.32 0.04 -9.71
CA GLU A 56 -0.08 0.51 -9.11
C GLU A 56 0.58 -0.65 -8.35
N LEU A 57 1.87 -0.88 -8.58
CA LEU A 57 2.67 -1.86 -7.85
C LEU A 57 3.62 -1.19 -6.88
N TYR A 58 3.55 -1.62 -5.65
CA TYR A 58 4.48 -1.25 -4.58
C TYR A 58 5.27 -2.48 -4.13
N VAL A 59 6.55 -2.27 -3.84
CA VAL A 59 7.40 -3.30 -3.19
C VAL A 59 8.09 -2.68 -1.98
N ASN A 60 7.88 -3.28 -0.81
CA ASN A 60 8.37 -2.79 0.47
C ASN A 60 8.00 -1.31 0.73
N GLY A 61 6.79 -0.90 0.36
CA GLY A 61 6.27 0.45 0.55
C GLY A 61 6.65 1.45 -0.55
N ARG A 62 7.52 1.08 -1.50
CA ARG A 62 7.94 1.94 -2.60
C ARG A 62 7.18 1.59 -3.87
N LYS A 63 6.57 2.58 -4.54
CA LYS A 63 5.98 2.42 -5.87
C LYS A 63 7.09 2.11 -6.88
N VAL A 64 6.95 1.00 -7.60
CA VAL A 64 7.98 0.50 -8.53
C VAL A 64 7.48 0.39 -9.97
N ALA A 65 6.17 0.32 -10.17
CA ALA A 65 5.54 0.29 -11.49
C ALA A 65 4.07 0.74 -11.40
N SER A 66 3.49 1.08 -12.52
CA SER A 66 2.05 1.31 -12.67
C SER A 66 1.65 1.17 -14.13
N ASP A 67 0.39 0.88 -14.35
CA ASP A 67 -0.33 1.11 -15.59
C ASP A 67 -1.52 2.03 -15.29
N PRO A 68 -1.44 3.32 -15.64
CA PRO A 68 -2.53 4.26 -15.44
C PRO A 68 -3.51 4.29 -16.63
N ILE A 69 -3.26 3.50 -17.67
CA ILE A 69 -4.03 3.53 -18.92
C ILE A 69 -5.21 2.58 -18.77
N ALA A 70 -6.42 3.14 -18.62
CA ALA A 70 -7.62 2.35 -18.39
C ALA A 70 -8.06 1.52 -19.60
N PHE A 71 -7.71 1.97 -20.81
CA PHE A 71 -8.13 1.34 -22.06
C PHE A 71 -6.94 1.11 -23.01
N LYS A 72 -6.97 1.63 -24.22
CA LYS A 72 -5.92 1.38 -25.22
C LYS A 72 -4.61 2.13 -24.92
N PRO A 73 -3.45 1.46 -25.06
CA PRO A 73 -3.32 0.05 -25.44
C PRO A 73 -3.60 -0.89 -24.26
N PHE A 74 -4.38 -1.93 -24.47
CA PHE A 74 -4.52 -3.04 -23.53
C PHE A 74 -3.27 -3.91 -23.60
N ASN A 75 -2.34 -3.74 -22.68
CA ASN A 75 -1.08 -4.47 -22.72
C ASN A 75 -0.61 -4.91 -21.34
N ALA A 76 0.08 -6.04 -21.34
CA ALA A 76 0.79 -6.48 -20.17
C ALA A 76 2.05 -5.62 -19.95
N VAL A 77 2.19 -5.05 -18.78
CA VAL A 77 3.31 -4.18 -18.41
C VAL A 77 4.49 -5.02 -17.94
N LYS A 78 5.64 -4.85 -18.61
CA LYS A 78 6.92 -5.40 -18.14
C LYS A 78 7.48 -4.50 -17.04
N VAL A 79 7.69 -5.09 -15.87
CA VAL A 79 8.22 -4.37 -14.69
C VAL A 79 9.64 -4.81 -14.37
N SER A 80 10.46 -3.90 -13.82
CA SER A 80 11.82 -4.19 -13.36
C SER A 80 12.18 -3.28 -12.20
N PHE A 81 12.59 -3.86 -11.07
CA PHE A 81 12.97 -3.12 -9.87
C PHE A 81 14.06 -3.86 -9.07
N ARG A 82 14.61 -3.18 -8.05
CA ARG A 82 15.49 -3.79 -7.05
C ARG A 82 14.85 -3.70 -5.68
N ALA A 83 14.88 -4.80 -4.92
CA ALA A 83 14.39 -4.87 -3.56
C ALA A 83 15.14 -5.93 -2.75
N SER A 84 15.04 -5.84 -1.43
CA SER A 84 15.62 -6.81 -0.49
C SER A 84 14.52 -7.68 0.11
N TYR A 85 14.85 -8.93 0.41
CA TYR A 85 13.97 -9.80 1.18
C TYR A 85 13.98 -9.43 2.69
N PRO A 86 12.84 -9.63 3.39
CA PRO A 86 11.54 -10.04 2.85
C PRO A 86 10.96 -8.99 1.89
N MET A 87 10.25 -9.44 0.85
CA MET A 87 9.59 -8.57 -0.11
C MET A 87 8.09 -8.61 0.10
N THR A 88 7.50 -7.45 0.38
CA THR A 88 6.05 -7.25 0.36
C THR A 88 5.66 -6.64 -0.97
N PHE A 89 4.97 -7.42 -1.78
CA PHE A 89 4.30 -6.95 -2.99
C PHE A 89 2.92 -6.46 -2.62
N ALA A 90 2.56 -5.28 -3.05
CA ALA A 90 1.26 -4.68 -2.83
C ALA A 90 0.78 -3.99 -4.10
N PHE A 91 -0.44 -4.30 -4.53
CA PHE A 91 -1.08 -3.66 -5.66
C PHE A 91 -2.28 -2.84 -5.20
N LYS A 92 -2.46 -1.68 -5.80
CA LYS A 92 -3.75 -1.02 -5.93
C LYS A 92 -4.19 -1.26 -7.36
N ALA A 93 -5.23 -2.04 -7.53
CA ALA A 93 -5.80 -2.34 -8.83
C ALA A 93 -7.21 -1.77 -8.90
N ALA A 94 -7.56 -1.20 -10.04
CA ALA A 94 -8.86 -0.55 -10.20
C ALA A 94 -9.45 -0.89 -11.58
N ASP A 95 -10.71 -1.22 -11.54
CA ASP A 95 -11.63 -1.22 -12.66
C ASP A 95 -12.02 0.21 -13.03
N TYR A 96 -12.34 0.47 -14.29
CA TYR A 96 -12.69 1.81 -14.79
C TYR A 96 -14.18 2.10 -14.58
N ALA A 97 -14.59 2.17 -13.34
CA ALA A 97 -15.96 2.47 -12.99
C ALA A 97 -16.13 3.97 -12.62
N ASP A 98 -17.27 4.54 -12.96
CA ASP A 98 -17.65 5.88 -12.50
C ASP A 98 -17.70 5.91 -10.96
N PRO A 99 -16.98 6.81 -10.31
CA PRO A 99 -16.86 6.82 -8.85
C PRO A 99 -18.18 7.16 -8.12
N ALA A 100 -19.17 7.74 -8.81
CA ALA A 100 -20.47 8.05 -8.24
C ALA A 100 -21.46 6.90 -8.38
N THR A 101 -21.38 6.13 -9.45
CA THR A 101 -22.36 5.08 -9.76
C THR A 101 -21.80 3.66 -9.61
N GLY A 102 -20.50 3.48 -9.80
CA GLY A 102 -19.87 2.15 -9.89
C GLY A 102 -20.18 1.45 -11.22
N LEU A 103 -20.72 2.16 -12.20
CA LEU A 103 -21.00 1.68 -13.54
C LEU A 103 -19.90 2.12 -14.50
N GLU A 104 -19.81 1.42 -15.63
CA GLU A 104 -18.98 1.75 -16.78
C GLU A 104 -19.83 2.13 -18.00
N TYR A 105 -19.12 2.44 -19.10
CA TYR A 105 -19.72 2.64 -20.43
C TYR A 105 -20.88 3.65 -20.40
N ASP A 106 -20.57 4.87 -19.90
CA ASP A 106 -21.56 5.96 -19.74
C ASP A 106 -22.74 5.55 -18.85
N ASN A 107 -22.46 4.83 -17.79
CA ASN A 107 -23.43 4.33 -16.81
C ASN A 107 -24.47 3.35 -17.37
N THR A 108 -24.12 2.58 -18.36
CA THR A 108 -25.05 1.63 -19.00
C THR A 108 -24.91 0.19 -18.52
N ARG A 109 -23.77 -0.17 -17.90
CA ARG A 109 -23.50 -1.51 -17.40
C ARG A 109 -22.35 -1.51 -16.39
N VAL A 110 -22.12 -2.64 -15.74
CA VAL A 110 -20.93 -2.90 -14.93
C VAL A 110 -19.80 -3.44 -15.80
N GLY A 111 -18.57 -3.22 -15.35
CA GLY A 111 -17.39 -3.89 -15.84
C GLY A 111 -17.07 -5.17 -15.09
N ASP A 112 -15.83 -5.55 -15.18
CA ASP A 112 -15.23 -6.63 -14.40
C ASP A 112 -13.76 -6.32 -14.13
N GLY A 113 -13.32 -6.57 -12.91
CA GLY A 113 -11.94 -6.29 -12.51
C GLY A 113 -11.07 -7.55 -12.56
N GLY A 114 -9.77 -7.36 -12.52
CA GLY A 114 -8.85 -8.48 -12.45
C GLY A 114 -7.39 -8.06 -12.46
N LEU A 115 -6.57 -8.76 -11.69
CA LEU A 115 -5.13 -8.59 -11.72
C LEU A 115 -4.43 -9.92 -11.87
N ILE A 116 -3.51 -10.02 -12.84
CA ILE A 116 -2.63 -11.18 -13.00
C ILE A 116 -1.17 -10.71 -13.11
N GLY A 117 -0.26 -11.47 -12.50
CA GLY A 117 1.16 -11.13 -12.56
C GLY A 117 2.08 -12.30 -12.26
N ARG A 118 3.27 -12.27 -12.86
CA ARG A 118 4.35 -13.20 -12.56
C ARG A 118 5.69 -12.48 -12.49
N PHE A 119 6.58 -12.96 -11.65
CA PHE A 119 7.87 -12.34 -11.38
C PHE A 119 9.01 -13.35 -11.47
N SER A 120 10.21 -12.87 -11.82
CA SER A 120 11.41 -13.68 -12.01
C SER A 120 11.91 -14.37 -10.73
N ASN A 121 11.48 -13.92 -9.56
CA ASN A 121 11.77 -14.56 -8.27
C ASN A 121 10.81 -15.70 -7.90
N GLY A 122 9.98 -16.15 -8.85
CA GLY A 122 9.02 -17.24 -8.69
C GLY A 122 7.69 -16.83 -8.07
N LEU A 123 7.50 -15.57 -7.69
CA LEU A 123 6.20 -15.09 -7.24
C LEU A 123 5.24 -14.99 -8.41
N VAL A 124 4.01 -15.49 -8.22
CA VAL A 124 2.87 -15.32 -9.11
C VAL A 124 1.64 -14.89 -8.33
N THR A 125 0.71 -14.24 -9.01
CA THR A 125 -0.64 -14.06 -8.48
C THR A 125 -1.35 -15.42 -8.41
N GLY A 126 -2.20 -15.58 -7.39
CA GLY A 126 -2.84 -16.87 -7.10
C GLY A 126 -3.11 -17.02 -5.60
N SER A 127 -3.09 -18.24 -5.10
CA SER A 127 -3.37 -18.52 -3.70
C SER A 127 -2.39 -17.83 -2.73
N GLY A 128 -2.91 -17.48 -1.56
CA GLY A 128 -2.14 -16.84 -0.47
C GLY A 128 -1.89 -15.35 -0.66
N TRP A 129 -2.46 -14.71 -1.68
CA TRP A 129 -2.63 -13.26 -1.72
C TRP A 129 -3.78 -12.87 -0.80
N LYS A 130 -3.71 -11.65 -0.29
CA LYS A 130 -4.74 -11.01 0.52
C LYS A 130 -5.35 -9.87 -0.27
N ALA A 131 -6.65 -9.63 -0.07
CA ALA A 131 -7.38 -8.56 -0.74
C ALA A 131 -8.16 -7.71 0.26
N MET A 132 -8.34 -6.45 -0.08
CA MET A 132 -9.23 -5.52 0.59
C MET A 132 -9.86 -4.60 -0.45
N THR A 133 -11.16 -4.64 -0.58
CA THR A 133 -11.91 -3.73 -1.46
C THR A 133 -12.00 -2.36 -0.80
N THR A 134 -11.63 -1.33 -1.53
CA THR A 134 -11.70 0.07 -1.08
C THR A 134 -12.77 0.88 -1.80
N SER A 135 -13.19 0.45 -2.99
CA SER A 135 -14.37 0.99 -3.66
C SER A 135 -15.24 -0.17 -4.12
N HIS A 136 -16.50 -0.16 -3.69
CA HIS A 136 -17.50 -1.18 -3.98
C HIS A 136 -18.80 -0.52 -4.43
N GLY A 137 -19.30 -0.87 -5.58
CA GLY A 137 -20.56 -0.35 -6.12
C GLY A 137 -20.80 -0.78 -7.57
N PRO A 138 -22.05 -0.70 -8.00
CA PRO A 138 -23.21 -0.26 -7.21
C PRO A 138 -23.64 -1.30 -6.17
N THR A 139 -24.14 -0.84 -5.01
CA THR A 139 -24.59 -1.73 -3.92
C THR A 139 -25.90 -2.43 -4.22
N ASP A 140 -26.70 -1.86 -5.10
CA ASP A 140 -27.92 -2.47 -5.69
C ASP A 140 -27.84 -2.31 -7.21
N LEU A 141 -27.34 -3.34 -7.86
CA LEU A 141 -27.10 -3.34 -9.29
C LEU A 141 -28.37 -3.18 -10.10
N SER A 142 -29.46 -3.83 -9.72
CA SER A 142 -30.71 -3.83 -10.48
C SER A 142 -31.38 -2.45 -10.49
N THR A 143 -31.45 -1.81 -9.33
CA THR A 143 -31.99 -0.46 -9.19
C THR A 143 -31.11 0.58 -9.87
N CYS A 144 -29.79 0.44 -9.71
CA CYS A 144 -28.83 1.34 -10.32
C CYS A 144 -28.85 1.29 -11.87
N LEU A 145 -28.96 0.10 -12.48
CA LEU A 145 -29.06 -0.02 -13.94
C LEU A 145 -30.36 0.54 -14.49
N ALA A 146 -31.46 0.47 -13.70
CA ALA A 146 -32.74 1.03 -14.10
C ALA A 146 -32.75 2.57 -14.02
N ASP A 147 -32.06 3.13 -13.03
CA ASP A 147 -31.90 4.58 -12.83
C ASP A 147 -30.53 4.89 -12.21
N PRO A 148 -29.54 5.29 -13.00
CA PRO A 148 -28.19 5.62 -12.52
C PRO A 148 -28.14 6.70 -11.44
N THR A 149 -29.16 7.53 -11.29
CA THR A 149 -29.21 8.55 -10.21
C THR A 149 -29.41 7.95 -8.83
N THR A 150 -29.84 6.69 -8.75
CA THR A 150 -30.08 5.95 -7.50
C THR A 150 -28.86 5.14 -7.05
N CYS A 151 -27.83 5.06 -7.86
CA CYS A 151 -26.64 4.28 -7.58
C CYS A 151 -25.95 4.71 -6.29
N LYS A 152 -25.38 3.75 -5.59
CA LYS A 152 -24.59 3.98 -4.37
C LYS A 152 -23.28 3.24 -4.44
N VAL A 153 -22.20 3.95 -4.18
CA VAL A 153 -20.85 3.40 -4.06
C VAL A 153 -20.38 3.56 -2.63
N VAL A 154 -19.81 2.50 -2.06
CA VAL A 154 -19.18 2.50 -0.75
C VAL A 154 -17.68 2.63 -0.92
N ASN A 155 -17.11 3.70 -0.40
CA ASN A 155 -15.68 3.93 -0.39
C ASN A 155 -15.13 3.77 1.02
N THR A 156 -14.13 2.89 1.16
CA THR A 156 -13.39 2.66 2.40
C THR A 156 -12.00 3.25 2.28
N PRO A 157 -11.54 4.09 3.22
CA PRO A 157 -10.20 4.64 3.18
C PRO A 157 -9.12 3.57 3.14
N GLU A 158 -8.07 3.79 2.36
CA GLU A 158 -6.91 2.91 2.34
C GLU A 158 -6.25 2.87 3.73
N PRO A 159 -5.99 1.70 4.31
CA PRO A 159 -5.32 1.60 5.60
C PRO A 159 -3.92 2.22 5.55
N SER A 160 -3.53 2.93 6.60
CA SER A 160 -2.17 3.45 6.68
C SER A 160 -1.15 2.32 6.54
N ARG A 161 -0.04 2.58 5.80
CA ARG A 161 1.06 1.62 5.60
C ARG A 161 0.65 0.29 4.94
N TRP A 162 -0.46 0.24 4.22
CA TRP A 162 -0.94 -0.96 3.57
C TRP A 162 0.09 -1.57 2.58
N THR A 163 1.03 -0.78 2.08
CA THR A 163 2.11 -1.21 1.18
C THR A 163 3.30 -1.84 1.91
N THR A 164 3.33 -1.82 3.25
CA THR A 164 4.43 -2.35 4.07
C THR A 164 4.06 -3.64 4.80
N SER A 165 5.01 -4.33 5.42
CA SER A 165 4.83 -5.70 5.95
C SER A 165 3.79 -5.86 7.06
N SER A 166 3.40 -4.81 7.77
CA SER A 166 2.64 -4.93 9.02
C SER A 166 1.11 -4.81 8.90
N ALA A 167 0.59 -4.28 7.77
CA ALA A 167 -0.80 -3.82 7.76
C ALA A 167 -1.87 -4.86 7.40
N ALA A 168 -1.55 -5.94 6.71
CA ALA A 168 -2.57 -6.78 6.06
C ALA A 168 -2.77 -8.18 6.66
N ALA A 169 -2.34 -8.42 7.88
CA ALA A 169 -2.46 -9.76 8.48
C ALA A 169 -3.93 -10.24 8.64
N LYS A 170 -4.88 -9.29 8.72
CA LYS A 170 -6.31 -9.56 8.91
C LYS A 170 -7.15 -9.52 7.63
N TRP A 171 -6.56 -9.19 6.49
CA TRP A 171 -7.32 -9.13 5.24
C TRP A 171 -7.75 -10.54 4.81
N PRO A 172 -8.93 -10.69 4.20
CA PRO A 172 -9.36 -11.94 3.61
C PRO A 172 -8.39 -12.41 2.52
N ALA A 173 -8.52 -13.67 2.12
CA ALA A 173 -7.83 -14.17 0.95
C ALA A 173 -8.39 -13.50 -0.30
N ALA A 174 -7.51 -13.13 -1.22
CA ALA A 174 -7.94 -12.73 -2.56
C ALA A 174 -8.66 -13.89 -3.24
N LYS A 175 -9.77 -13.61 -3.90
CA LYS A 175 -10.46 -14.59 -4.74
C LYS A 175 -9.69 -14.85 -6.02
N LEU A 176 -9.79 -16.09 -6.50
CA LEU A 176 -9.21 -16.51 -7.76
C LEU A 176 -10.29 -16.53 -8.82
N TYR A 177 -9.94 -16.01 -9.99
CA TYR A 177 -10.83 -15.98 -11.14
C TYR A 177 -10.16 -16.58 -12.36
N THR A 178 -10.97 -17.16 -13.23
CA THR A 178 -10.52 -17.71 -14.50
C THR A 178 -10.47 -16.63 -15.56
N VAL A 179 -9.73 -16.88 -16.65
CA VAL A 179 -9.72 -16.01 -17.83
C VAL A 179 -11.13 -15.82 -18.42
N ALA A 180 -11.96 -16.87 -18.39
CA ALA A 180 -13.34 -16.80 -18.86
C ALA A 180 -14.26 -15.94 -17.99
N GLN A 181 -13.92 -15.71 -16.73
CA GLN A 181 -14.67 -14.83 -15.84
C GLN A 181 -14.24 -13.36 -15.97
N VAL A 182 -12.92 -13.12 -16.10
CA VAL A 182 -12.38 -11.75 -16.24
C VAL A 182 -12.50 -11.24 -17.68
N GLN A 183 -12.54 -12.13 -18.67
CA GLN A 183 -12.64 -11.79 -20.08
C GLN A 183 -11.66 -10.69 -20.55
N PRO A 184 -10.36 -10.78 -20.16
CA PRO A 184 -9.40 -9.72 -20.42
C PRO A 184 -9.27 -9.45 -21.92
N HIS A 185 -9.01 -8.18 -22.29
CA HIS A 185 -8.83 -7.83 -23.68
C HIS A 185 -7.65 -8.59 -24.30
N LEU A 186 -7.92 -9.39 -25.34
CA LEU A 186 -6.99 -10.38 -25.86
C LEU A 186 -5.69 -9.78 -26.41
N ASP A 187 -5.73 -8.58 -26.99
CA ASP A 187 -4.55 -7.93 -27.59
C ASP A 187 -3.38 -7.77 -26.60
N GLY A 188 -3.69 -7.49 -25.34
CA GLY A 188 -2.68 -7.30 -24.29
C GLY A 188 -2.40 -8.54 -23.48
N PHE A 189 -3.25 -9.55 -23.54
CA PHE A 189 -3.24 -10.69 -22.64
C PHE A 189 -2.79 -12.00 -23.32
N ALA A 190 -3.38 -12.35 -24.46
CA ALA A 190 -3.24 -13.68 -25.05
C ALA A 190 -1.82 -14.01 -25.54
N ALA A 191 -1.06 -13.00 -25.97
CA ALA A 191 0.31 -13.18 -26.45
C ALA A 191 1.32 -13.47 -25.31
N MET A 192 0.89 -13.38 -24.04
CA MET A 192 1.77 -13.45 -22.90
C MET A 192 1.76 -14.83 -22.24
N ASN A 193 2.93 -15.27 -21.81
CA ASN A 193 3.04 -16.50 -21.01
C ASN A 193 2.85 -16.17 -19.54
N TRP A 194 1.72 -16.51 -18.97
CA TRP A 194 1.38 -16.28 -17.56
C TRP A 194 1.84 -17.40 -16.62
N GLY A 195 2.26 -18.54 -17.16
CA GLY A 195 2.73 -19.70 -16.40
C GLY A 195 1.65 -20.24 -15.46
N LYS A 196 1.95 -20.27 -14.15
CA LYS A 196 1.01 -20.71 -13.11
C LYS A 196 0.23 -19.55 -12.44
N ALA A 197 0.33 -18.34 -12.96
CA ALA A 197 -0.41 -17.20 -12.42
C ALA A 197 -1.91 -17.36 -12.70
N SER A 198 -2.73 -16.91 -11.77
CA SER A 198 -4.19 -16.82 -11.88
C SER A 198 -4.61 -15.37 -11.65
N PHE A 199 -5.73 -14.96 -12.22
CA PHE A 199 -6.35 -13.72 -11.86
C PHE A 199 -6.75 -13.74 -10.38
N ILE A 200 -6.51 -12.63 -9.71
CA ILE A 200 -6.91 -12.37 -8.33
C ILE A 200 -7.68 -11.06 -8.25
N TRP A 201 -8.68 -11.00 -7.38
CA TRP A 201 -9.48 -9.81 -7.13
C TRP A 201 -10.07 -9.80 -5.73
N GLY A 202 -10.98 -8.86 -5.45
CA GLY A 202 -11.83 -8.85 -4.27
C GLY A 202 -12.83 -10.00 -4.24
N ASP A 203 -13.87 -9.87 -3.44
CA ASP A 203 -14.88 -10.92 -3.30
C ASP A 203 -15.86 -10.97 -4.48
N ASN A 204 -16.12 -9.81 -5.08
CA ASN A 204 -17.02 -9.65 -6.21
C ASN A 204 -16.28 -9.03 -7.41
N LEU A 205 -16.23 -9.78 -8.52
CA LEU A 205 -15.53 -9.37 -9.74
C LEU A 205 -16.15 -8.14 -10.40
N VAL A 206 -17.45 -7.96 -10.22
CA VAL A 206 -18.28 -7.00 -10.97
C VAL A 206 -18.49 -5.69 -10.21
N THR A 207 -18.52 -5.74 -8.89
CA THR A 207 -18.83 -4.56 -8.07
C THR A 207 -17.69 -4.11 -7.16
N ASP A 208 -16.57 -4.85 -7.09
CA ASP A 208 -15.38 -4.40 -6.39
C ASP A 208 -14.50 -3.58 -7.36
N ASN A 209 -14.68 -2.25 -7.38
CA ASN A 209 -14.08 -1.37 -8.38
C ASN A 209 -12.65 -0.95 -8.05
N THR A 210 -12.24 -1.01 -6.79
CA THR A 210 -10.84 -0.80 -6.39
C THR A 210 -10.45 -1.78 -5.30
N VAL A 211 -9.39 -2.54 -5.56
CA VAL A 211 -8.93 -3.60 -4.66
C VAL A 211 -7.45 -3.43 -4.34
N LEU A 212 -7.13 -3.44 -3.06
CA LEU A 212 -5.78 -3.55 -2.56
C LEU A 212 -5.42 -5.03 -2.43
N LEU A 213 -4.36 -5.46 -3.10
CA LEU A 213 -3.92 -6.85 -3.14
C LEU A 213 -2.51 -6.95 -2.56
N ARG A 214 -2.23 -8.01 -1.79
CA ARG A 214 -0.96 -8.06 -1.10
C ARG A 214 -0.44 -9.46 -0.80
N LYS A 215 0.90 -9.63 -0.87
CA LYS A 215 1.63 -10.83 -0.46
C LYS A 215 3.05 -10.51 -0.03
N THR A 216 3.49 -11.13 1.06
CA THR A 216 4.89 -11.07 1.51
C THR A 216 5.58 -12.40 1.24
N ILE A 217 6.81 -12.33 0.73
CA ILE A 217 7.69 -13.50 0.54
C ILE A 217 9.02 -13.25 1.26
N THR A 218 9.53 -14.28 1.93
CA THR A 218 10.76 -14.19 2.74
C THR A 218 12.03 -14.55 1.97
N ARG A 219 11.88 -15.26 0.87
CA ARG A 219 12.97 -15.74 -0.01
C ARG A 219 12.44 -15.98 -1.43
N PRO A 220 13.29 -16.16 -2.44
CA PRO A 220 12.89 -16.60 -3.78
C PRO A 220 12.11 -17.93 -3.71
N ARG A 221 11.20 -18.12 -4.62
CA ARG A 221 10.36 -19.32 -4.75
C ARG A 221 10.80 -20.19 -5.91
#